data_2593f8dc941bf674bf2ea3a9d124ba90
#
_entry.id   2593f8dc941bf674bf2ea3a9d124ba90
#
_cell.length_a   1.000
_cell.length_b   1.000
_cell.length_c   1.000
_cell.angle_alpha   90.00
_cell.angle_beta   90.00
_cell.angle_gamma   90.00
#
_symmetry.space_group_name_H-M   'P 1'
#
loop_
_entity.id
_entity.type
_entity.pdbx_description
1 polymer ?
#
loop_
_entity_poly.entity_id
_entity_poly.type
_entity_poly.pdbx_seq_one_letter_code
_entity_poly.pdbx_strand_id
1 'polypeptide(L)'
;INQSGDSEGCTWNDGVVTTPTGFKEAYQKYIELGFPSLAVPEAHGGQGLPGSLGTTISEMVGTANWSWGMYPGLSHGAIRTVEHHGSEEQKAVYLPKLVTGEWTGTMCLTESHAGSDLGIIRSKAEPNADGSYSITGEKIFISAGEHDMEENIVHIVLARLPGAPKGTKGISLFIVPKFNVTAEGEVADRNAVRCNSIEHKMGIHGNATCVINFDNAKGFLIGAENRGLN
;
A
#
# COMPACT_ATOMS: atom_id res chain seq x y z
N ILE A 1 -20.56 11.05 -0.57
CA ILE A 1 -19.64 10.40 0.39
C ILE A 1 -18.81 11.37 1.23
N ASN A 2 -18.73 12.66 0.88
CA ASN A 2 -17.92 13.61 1.67
C ASN A 2 -18.47 13.79 3.09
N GLN A 3 -19.79 13.95 3.21
CA GLN A 3 -20.45 14.09 4.51
C GLN A 3 -20.32 12.83 5.37
N SER A 4 -20.55 11.64 4.81
CA SER A 4 -20.37 10.38 5.55
C SER A 4 -18.93 10.18 5.98
N GLY A 5 -17.96 10.51 5.10
CA GLY A 5 -16.54 10.44 5.41
C GLY A 5 -16.13 11.29 6.61
N ASP A 6 -16.73 12.46 6.76
CA ASP A 6 -16.42 13.37 7.88
C ASP A 6 -17.18 13.01 9.16
N SER A 7 -18.48 12.70 9.05
CA SER A 7 -19.35 12.45 10.22
C SER A 7 -19.23 11.06 10.82
N GLU A 8 -19.04 10.03 10.00
CA GLU A 8 -18.91 8.63 10.45
C GLU A 8 -17.44 8.29 10.73
N GLY A 9 -16.55 8.65 9.80
CA GLY A 9 -15.15 8.24 9.83
C GLY A 9 -14.97 6.73 9.62
N CYS A 10 -13.71 6.29 9.65
CA CYS A 10 -13.40 4.87 9.70
C CYS A 10 -13.56 4.33 11.12
N THR A 11 -14.00 3.08 11.25
CA THR A 11 -14.06 2.35 12.52
C THR A 11 -13.07 1.19 12.52
N TRP A 12 -12.48 0.90 13.68
CA TRP A 12 -11.56 -0.21 13.88
C TRP A 12 -12.13 -1.16 14.94
N ASN A 13 -12.10 -2.46 14.65
CA ASN A 13 -12.47 -3.50 15.60
C ASN A 13 -11.57 -4.72 15.38
N ASP A 14 -10.75 -5.03 16.36
CA ASP A 14 -9.89 -6.23 16.40
C ASP A 14 -9.07 -6.48 15.11
N GLY A 15 -8.48 -5.44 14.56
CA GLY A 15 -7.63 -5.54 13.37
C GLY A 15 -8.37 -5.33 12.05
N VAL A 16 -9.67 -5.18 12.07
CA VAL A 16 -10.51 -4.90 10.90
C VAL A 16 -10.92 -3.43 10.89
N VAL A 17 -10.79 -2.79 9.74
CA VAL A 17 -11.26 -1.42 9.50
C VAL A 17 -12.46 -1.45 8.58
N THR A 18 -13.53 -0.76 8.99
CA THR A 18 -14.70 -0.51 8.15
C THR A 18 -14.67 0.95 7.69
N THR A 19 -14.82 1.16 6.40
CA THR A 19 -14.87 2.50 5.80
C THR A 19 -16.27 3.12 5.93
N PRO A 20 -16.41 4.46 5.83
CA PRO A 20 -17.71 5.14 5.92
C PRO A 20 -18.68 4.71 4.83
N THR A 21 -19.98 4.87 5.10
CA THR A 21 -21.07 4.58 4.16
C THR A 21 -20.82 5.22 2.78
N GLY A 22 -20.91 4.41 1.73
CA GLY A 22 -20.76 4.82 0.34
C GLY A 22 -19.33 4.81 -0.19
N PHE A 23 -18.31 4.60 0.66
CA PHE A 23 -16.90 4.57 0.21
C PHE A 23 -16.61 3.39 -0.69
N LYS A 24 -17.07 2.21 -0.31
CA LYS A 24 -16.91 0.97 -1.08
C LYS A 24 -17.61 1.05 -2.43
N GLU A 25 -18.87 1.50 -2.45
CA GLU A 25 -19.64 1.65 -3.68
C GLU A 25 -19.02 2.69 -4.62
N ALA A 26 -18.49 3.79 -4.08
CA ALA A 26 -17.77 4.78 -4.86
C ALA A 26 -16.48 4.22 -5.45
N TYR A 27 -15.77 3.35 -4.70
CA TYR A 27 -14.57 2.70 -5.19
C TYR A 27 -14.87 1.71 -6.31
N GLN A 28 -15.94 0.90 -6.18
CA GLN A 28 -16.38 0.01 -7.25
C GLN A 28 -16.71 0.78 -8.54
N LYS A 29 -17.40 1.92 -8.42
CA LYS A 29 -17.65 2.79 -9.58
C LYS A 29 -16.40 3.36 -10.21
N TYR A 30 -15.42 3.72 -9.38
CA TYR A 30 -14.13 4.25 -9.85
C TYR A 30 -13.35 3.22 -10.67
N ILE A 31 -13.33 1.95 -10.24
CA ILE A 31 -12.69 0.86 -10.98
C ILE A 31 -13.49 0.44 -12.22
N GLU A 32 -14.82 0.36 -12.14
CA GLU A 32 -15.70 0.10 -13.30
C GLU A 32 -15.48 1.11 -14.45
N LEU A 33 -15.19 2.36 -14.11
CA LEU A 33 -14.91 3.42 -15.08
C LEU A 33 -13.46 3.41 -15.59
N GLY A 34 -12.63 2.50 -15.11
CA GLY A 34 -11.24 2.31 -15.55
C GLY A 34 -10.28 3.41 -15.09
N PHE A 35 -10.65 4.21 -14.09
CA PHE A 35 -9.80 5.31 -13.61
C PHE A 35 -8.44 4.86 -13.02
N PRO A 36 -8.29 3.73 -12.32
CA PRO A 36 -6.99 3.29 -11.82
C PRO A 36 -5.96 3.07 -12.93
N SER A 37 -6.39 2.60 -14.09
CA SER A 37 -5.54 2.17 -15.21
C SER A 37 -5.19 3.28 -16.22
N LEU A 38 -5.76 4.49 -16.09
CA LEU A 38 -5.69 5.55 -17.11
C LEU A 38 -4.27 5.83 -17.63
N ALA A 39 -3.33 6.10 -16.74
CA ALA A 39 -1.98 6.52 -17.09
C ALA A 39 -0.93 5.40 -16.92
N VAL A 40 -1.39 4.18 -16.72
CA VAL A 40 -0.50 3.00 -16.68
C VAL A 40 -0.25 2.53 -18.10
N PRO A 41 0.99 2.11 -18.45
CA PRO A 41 1.30 1.57 -19.78
C PRO A 41 0.43 0.38 -20.18
N GLU A 42 0.09 0.28 -21.45
CA GLU A 42 -0.68 -0.85 -22.01
C GLU A 42 -0.01 -2.21 -21.76
N ALA A 43 1.32 -2.24 -21.76
CA ALA A 43 2.11 -3.43 -21.45
C ALA A 43 1.82 -4.03 -20.05
N HIS A 44 1.28 -3.24 -19.14
CA HIS A 44 0.90 -3.65 -17.79
C HIS A 44 -0.62 -3.64 -17.56
N GLY A 45 -1.41 -3.66 -18.64
CA GLY A 45 -2.87 -3.68 -18.57
C GLY A 45 -3.52 -2.30 -18.37
N GLY A 46 -2.73 -1.23 -18.53
CA GLY A 46 -3.23 0.15 -18.48
C GLY A 46 -3.81 0.63 -19.81
N GLN A 47 -4.28 1.88 -19.82
CA GLN A 47 -4.85 2.52 -21.00
C GLN A 47 -3.82 3.38 -21.78
N GLY A 48 -2.60 3.53 -21.26
CA GLY A 48 -1.51 4.26 -21.90
C GLY A 48 -1.78 5.76 -22.12
N LEU A 49 -2.76 6.34 -21.41
CA LEU A 49 -3.12 7.76 -21.59
C LEU A 49 -2.07 8.67 -20.91
N PRO A 50 -1.98 9.94 -21.35
CA PRO A 50 -1.03 10.88 -20.75
C PRO A 50 -1.24 11.05 -19.24
N GLY A 51 -0.15 11.11 -18.47
CA GLY A 51 -0.18 11.30 -17.03
C GLY A 51 -0.92 12.57 -16.56
N SER A 52 -1.01 13.59 -17.44
CA SER A 52 -1.81 14.79 -17.18
C SER A 52 -3.29 14.52 -16.97
N LEU A 53 -3.86 13.51 -17.64
CA LEU A 53 -5.25 13.09 -17.42
C LEU A 53 -5.40 12.44 -16.04
N GLY A 54 -4.47 11.59 -15.63
CA GLY A 54 -4.44 11.01 -14.29
C GLY A 54 -4.37 12.10 -13.21
N THR A 55 -3.54 13.13 -13.42
CA THR A 55 -3.45 14.28 -12.50
C THR A 55 -4.78 15.04 -12.42
N THR A 56 -5.45 15.29 -13.56
CA THR A 56 -6.74 15.98 -13.61
C THR A 56 -7.81 15.17 -12.85
N ILE A 57 -7.89 13.87 -13.04
CA ILE A 57 -8.81 13.01 -12.31
C ILE A 57 -8.51 13.02 -10.80
N SER A 58 -7.24 12.96 -10.42
CA SER A 58 -6.83 13.03 -9.01
C SER A 58 -7.21 14.35 -8.35
N GLU A 59 -7.11 15.48 -9.07
CA GLU A 59 -7.55 16.78 -8.61
C GLU A 59 -9.07 16.83 -8.40
N MET A 60 -9.85 16.33 -9.37
CA MET A 60 -11.32 16.25 -9.26
C MET A 60 -11.76 15.38 -8.08
N VAL A 61 -11.16 14.20 -7.93
CA VAL A 61 -11.43 13.26 -6.83
C VAL A 61 -11.04 13.86 -5.50
N GLY A 62 -9.86 14.45 -5.38
CA GLY A 62 -9.37 15.09 -4.17
C GLY A 62 -10.22 16.30 -3.75
N THR A 63 -10.72 17.09 -4.72
CA THR A 63 -11.64 18.18 -4.48
C THR A 63 -13.01 17.71 -4.00
N ALA A 64 -13.50 16.61 -4.56
CA ALA A 64 -14.79 16.02 -4.17
C ALA A 64 -14.72 15.37 -2.78
N ASN A 65 -13.68 14.60 -2.48
CA ASN A 65 -13.44 13.98 -1.18
C ASN A 65 -11.97 13.55 -1.04
N TRP A 66 -11.17 14.35 -0.35
CA TRP A 66 -9.74 14.07 -0.15
C TRP A 66 -9.49 12.77 0.62
N SER A 67 -10.27 12.50 1.68
CA SER A 67 -10.09 11.30 2.50
C SER A 67 -10.29 10.00 1.70
N TRP A 68 -11.26 10.01 0.76
CA TRP A 68 -11.48 8.91 -0.17
C TRP A 68 -10.38 8.84 -1.25
N GLY A 69 -10.01 9.98 -1.81
CA GLY A 69 -9.00 10.07 -2.88
C GLY A 69 -7.61 9.57 -2.48
N MET A 70 -7.31 9.50 -1.18
CA MET A 70 -6.06 8.95 -0.69
C MET A 70 -5.91 7.45 -0.96
N TYR A 71 -6.99 6.67 -1.01
CA TYR A 71 -6.94 5.24 -1.32
C TYR A 71 -6.37 4.96 -2.72
N PRO A 72 -6.99 5.47 -3.81
CA PRO A 72 -6.41 5.30 -5.14
C PRO A 72 -5.06 6.01 -5.31
N GLY A 73 -4.84 7.14 -4.61
CA GLY A 73 -3.58 7.87 -4.67
C GLY A 73 -2.38 7.05 -4.17
N LEU A 74 -2.54 6.32 -3.08
CA LEU A 74 -1.50 5.42 -2.55
C LEU A 74 -1.31 4.19 -3.45
N SER A 75 -2.38 3.65 -4.01
CA SER A 75 -2.32 2.54 -4.96
C SER A 75 -1.50 2.90 -6.21
N HIS A 76 -1.66 4.13 -6.75
CA HIS A 76 -0.82 4.62 -7.83
C HIS A 76 0.68 4.65 -7.48
N GLY A 77 1.01 5.03 -6.23
CA GLY A 77 2.39 4.99 -5.74
C GLY A 77 2.96 3.57 -5.74
N ALA A 78 2.18 2.59 -5.27
CA ALA A 78 2.57 1.18 -5.27
C ALA A 78 2.73 0.62 -6.69
N ILE A 79 1.77 0.92 -7.61
CA ILE A 79 1.85 0.54 -9.04
C ILE A 79 3.17 1.03 -9.64
N ARG A 80 3.46 2.33 -9.51
CA ARG A 80 4.70 2.92 -10.07
C ARG A 80 5.96 2.32 -9.47
N THR A 81 5.95 2.02 -8.18
CA THR A 81 7.09 1.39 -7.51
C THR A 81 7.35 -0.01 -8.07
N VAL A 82 6.31 -0.85 -8.21
CA VAL A 82 6.44 -2.19 -8.78
C VAL A 82 6.81 -2.13 -10.27
N GLU A 83 6.20 -1.24 -11.04
CA GLU A 83 6.48 -1.02 -12.46
C GLU A 83 7.96 -0.70 -12.72
N HIS A 84 8.54 0.22 -11.94
CA HIS A 84 9.89 0.71 -12.18
C HIS A 84 10.99 -0.14 -11.54
N HIS A 85 10.71 -0.79 -10.43
CA HIS A 85 11.72 -1.45 -9.60
C HIS A 85 11.46 -2.93 -9.35
N GLY A 86 10.26 -3.43 -9.61
CA GLY A 86 9.92 -4.85 -9.47
C GLY A 86 10.59 -5.73 -10.52
N SER A 87 10.86 -6.99 -10.16
CA SER A 87 11.24 -8.01 -11.15
C SER A 87 10.09 -8.30 -12.12
N GLU A 88 10.37 -8.96 -13.25
CA GLU A 88 9.31 -9.32 -14.21
C GLU A 88 8.27 -10.26 -13.59
N GLU A 89 8.69 -11.15 -12.68
CA GLU A 89 7.80 -12.01 -11.91
C GLU A 89 6.91 -11.19 -10.97
N GLN A 90 7.48 -10.21 -10.26
CA GLN A 90 6.71 -9.32 -9.39
C GLN A 90 5.71 -8.48 -10.18
N LYS A 91 6.12 -7.95 -11.32
CA LYS A 91 5.21 -7.21 -12.21
C LYS A 91 4.06 -8.11 -12.68
N ALA A 92 4.36 -9.33 -13.14
CA ALA A 92 3.35 -10.27 -13.61
C ALA A 92 2.33 -10.65 -12.52
N VAL A 93 2.76 -10.78 -11.27
CA VAL A 93 1.92 -11.17 -10.15
C VAL A 93 1.09 -10.00 -9.61
N TYR A 94 1.69 -8.82 -9.41
CA TYR A 94 1.04 -7.73 -8.65
C TYR A 94 0.40 -6.66 -9.52
N LEU A 95 0.98 -6.31 -10.69
CA LEU A 95 0.46 -5.20 -11.49
C LEU A 95 -0.95 -5.44 -12.03
N PRO A 96 -1.32 -6.62 -12.55
CA PRO A 96 -2.66 -6.81 -13.12
C PRO A 96 -3.78 -6.41 -12.14
N LYS A 97 -3.70 -6.87 -10.90
CA LYS A 97 -4.71 -6.61 -9.86
C LYS A 97 -4.63 -5.19 -9.28
N LEU A 98 -3.44 -4.62 -9.17
CA LEU A 98 -3.26 -3.23 -8.74
C LEU A 98 -3.75 -2.25 -9.80
N VAL A 99 -3.49 -2.51 -11.08
CA VAL A 99 -3.86 -1.64 -12.21
C VAL A 99 -5.37 -1.64 -12.45
N THR A 100 -6.05 -2.76 -12.26
CA THR A 100 -7.52 -2.82 -12.32
C THR A 100 -8.18 -2.20 -11.09
N GLY A 101 -7.44 -2.07 -9.98
CA GLY A 101 -7.96 -1.60 -8.70
C GLY A 101 -8.58 -2.71 -7.84
N GLU A 102 -8.54 -3.98 -8.27
CA GLU A 102 -8.98 -5.12 -7.48
C GLU A 102 -8.16 -5.29 -6.19
N TRP A 103 -6.90 -4.85 -6.22
CA TRP A 103 -6.07 -4.70 -5.04
C TRP A 103 -5.64 -3.25 -4.88
N THR A 104 -5.44 -2.86 -3.62
CA THR A 104 -4.91 -1.53 -3.28
C THR A 104 -3.45 -1.62 -2.85
N GLY A 105 -2.80 -0.47 -2.77
CA GLY A 105 -1.41 -0.39 -2.32
C GLY A 105 -1.20 0.68 -1.27
N THR A 106 -0.20 0.50 -0.42
CA THR A 106 0.20 1.47 0.59
C THR A 106 1.71 1.63 0.66
N MET A 107 2.17 2.71 1.31
CA MET A 107 3.57 2.91 1.68
C MET A 107 3.73 2.84 3.19
N CYS A 108 4.51 1.88 3.68
CA CYS A 108 4.82 1.66 5.09
C CYS A 108 6.25 2.12 5.40
N LEU A 109 6.38 3.39 5.74
CA LEU A 109 7.67 4.08 5.89
C LEU A 109 7.98 4.36 7.36
N THR A 110 7.06 5.04 8.07
CA THR A 110 7.27 5.67 9.37
C THR A 110 7.18 4.67 10.52
N GLU A 111 8.08 4.81 11.49
CA GLU A 111 8.04 4.13 12.77
C GLU A 111 7.88 5.15 13.90
N SER A 112 7.47 4.75 15.10
CA SER A 112 7.18 5.64 16.23
C SER A 112 8.33 6.59 16.59
N HIS A 113 9.56 6.19 16.32
CA HIS A 113 10.79 6.97 16.59
C HIS A 113 11.48 7.47 15.32
N ALA A 114 10.95 7.18 14.13
CA ALA A 114 11.61 7.44 12.84
C ALA A 114 10.57 7.84 11.76
N GLY A 115 10.48 9.11 11.45
CA GLY A 115 9.63 9.66 10.39
C GLY A 115 10.46 10.48 9.42
N SER A 116 10.89 11.69 9.83
CA SER A 116 11.79 12.52 9.03
C SER A 116 13.19 11.92 8.94
N ASP A 117 13.72 11.38 10.03
CA ASP A 117 14.97 10.62 10.01
C ASP A 117 14.70 9.12 9.81
N LEU A 118 14.61 8.69 8.56
CA LEU A 118 14.47 7.27 8.22
C LEU A 118 15.75 6.47 8.49
N GLY A 119 16.88 7.14 8.66
CA GLY A 119 18.14 6.48 8.94
C GLY A 119 18.16 5.62 10.19
N ILE A 120 17.17 5.79 11.08
CA ILE A 120 17.06 5.08 12.36
C ILE A 120 15.92 4.05 12.42
N ILE A 121 15.23 3.74 11.31
CA ILE A 121 14.20 2.68 11.30
C ILE A 121 14.76 1.35 11.79
N ARG A 122 13.92 0.57 12.46
CA ARG A 122 14.29 -0.69 13.13
C ARG A 122 13.58 -1.92 12.57
N SER A 123 12.56 -1.76 11.73
CA SER A 123 11.92 -2.90 11.04
C SER A 123 12.97 -3.74 10.33
N LYS A 124 12.85 -5.05 10.46
CA LYS A 124 13.81 -6.03 9.96
C LYS A 124 13.23 -6.86 8.84
N ALA A 125 14.08 -7.32 7.94
CA ALA A 125 13.76 -8.27 6.89
C ALA A 125 14.81 -9.39 6.93
N GLU A 126 14.44 -10.56 7.43
CA GLU A 126 15.33 -11.71 7.53
C GLU A 126 15.11 -12.65 6.33
N PRO A 127 16.16 -13.04 5.59
CA PRO A 127 16.02 -13.87 4.39
C PRO A 127 15.57 -15.29 4.74
N ASN A 128 14.63 -15.83 3.96
CA ASN A 128 14.18 -17.21 4.04
C ASN A 128 14.84 -18.09 2.95
N ALA A 129 14.80 -19.40 3.13
CA ALA A 129 15.40 -20.35 2.19
C ALA A 129 14.71 -20.38 0.81
N ASP A 130 13.45 -19.91 0.72
CA ASP A 130 12.67 -19.84 -0.52
C ASP A 130 12.86 -18.53 -1.31
N GLY A 131 13.79 -17.67 -0.89
CA GLY A 131 14.03 -16.35 -1.52
C GLY A 131 13.10 -15.26 -1.06
N SER A 132 12.09 -15.54 -0.21
CA SER A 132 11.29 -14.54 0.48
C SER A 132 12.01 -14.00 1.71
N TYR A 133 11.38 -13.05 2.40
CA TYR A 133 11.88 -12.46 3.64
C TYR A 133 10.79 -12.49 4.72
N SER A 134 11.21 -12.68 5.96
CA SER A 134 10.38 -12.49 7.16
C SER A 134 10.50 -11.05 7.62
N ILE A 135 9.43 -10.28 7.47
CA ILE A 135 9.38 -8.87 7.84
C ILE A 135 8.83 -8.75 9.27
N THR A 136 9.59 -8.07 10.14
CA THR A 136 9.17 -7.85 11.54
C THR A 136 9.36 -6.39 11.92
N GLY A 137 8.32 -5.78 12.49
CA GLY A 137 8.33 -4.40 12.97
C GLY A 137 6.95 -3.77 12.97
N GLU A 138 6.87 -2.54 13.44
CA GLU A 138 5.64 -1.76 13.48
C GLU A 138 5.82 -0.47 12.69
N LYS A 139 4.83 -0.16 11.86
CA LYS A 139 4.76 1.07 11.08
C LYS A 139 3.55 1.88 11.51
N ILE A 140 3.74 3.18 11.70
CA ILE A 140 2.69 4.10 12.12
C ILE A 140 2.35 5.11 11.02
N PHE A 141 1.19 5.74 11.16
CA PHE A 141 0.66 6.72 10.21
C PHE A 141 0.49 6.16 8.80
N ILE A 142 0.15 4.88 8.68
CA ILE A 142 -0.04 4.24 7.38
C ILE A 142 -1.43 4.56 6.85
N SER A 143 -1.49 5.51 5.92
CA SER A 143 -2.73 5.87 5.23
C SER A 143 -3.24 4.70 4.42
N ALA A 144 -4.54 4.43 4.51
CA ALA A 144 -5.19 3.28 3.85
C ALA A 144 -4.54 1.92 4.20
N GLY A 145 -3.93 1.81 5.38
CA GLY A 145 -3.20 0.61 5.78
C GLY A 145 -4.07 -0.63 6.00
N GLU A 146 -5.35 -0.43 6.32
CA GLU A 146 -6.37 -1.47 6.40
C GLU A 146 -7.72 -0.87 6.00
N HIS A 147 -8.53 -1.62 5.27
CA HIS A 147 -9.89 -1.23 4.84
C HIS A 147 -10.65 -2.44 4.29
N ASP A 148 -11.96 -2.26 4.09
CA ASP A 148 -12.92 -3.27 3.62
C ASP A 148 -13.37 -3.08 2.16
N MET A 149 -12.70 -2.22 1.39
CA MET A 149 -13.14 -1.88 0.02
C MET A 149 -12.74 -2.93 -0.99
N GLU A 150 -11.57 -3.56 -0.82
CA GLU A 150 -11.00 -4.54 -1.74
C GLU A 150 -10.45 -5.77 -1.03
N GLU A 151 -10.18 -6.82 -1.82
CA GLU A 151 -9.80 -8.12 -1.32
C GLU A 151 -8.40 -8.12 -0.68
N ASN A 152 -7.44 -7.45 -1.30
CA ASN A 152 -6.05 -7.45 -0.84
C ASN A 152 -5.45 -6.04 -0.81
N ILE A 153 -4.47 -5.87 0.07
CA ILE A 153 -3.67 -4.65 0.20
C ILE A 153 -2.20 -5.03 0.04
N VAL A 154 -1.52 -4.41 -0.90
CA VAL A 154 -0.09 -4.60 -1.14
C VAL A 154 0.70 -3.51 -0.43
N HIS A 155 1.32 -3.84 0.69
CA HIS A 155 2.14 -2.91 1.45
C HIS A 155 3.55 -2.84 0.84
N ILE A 156 3.99 -1.63 0.52
CA ILE A 156 5.38 -1.33 0.15
C ILE A 156 6.10 -0.91 1.43
N VAL A 157 7.04 -1.72 1.91
CA VAL A 157 7.58 -1.62 3.27
C VAL A 157 9.08 -1.36 3.26
N LEU A 158 9.52 -0.34 4.00
CA LEU A 158 10.94 -0.10 4.28
C LEU A 158 11.40 -0.93 5.48
N ALA A 159 12.43 -1.73 5.30
CA ALA A 159 13.05 -2.53 6.36
C ALA A 159 14.56 -2.71 6.15
N ARG A 160 15.25 -3.24 7.15
CA ARG A 160 16.69 -3.48 7.13
C ARG A 160 17.01 -4.97 7.06
N LEU A 161 17.96 -5.30 6.22
CA LEU A 161 18.57 -6.64 6.18
C LEU A 161 19.58 -6.82 7.34
N PRO A 162 19.86 -8.06 7.76
CA PRO A 162 20.93 -8.37 8.71
C PRO A 162 22.28 -7.83 8.19
N GLY A 163 23.01 -7.13 9.06
CA GLY A 163 24.32 -6.56 8.68
C GLY A 163 24.27 -5.34 7.75
N ALA A 164 23.08 -4.82 7.41
CA ALA A 164 22.94 -3.64 6.57
C ALA A 164 23.68 -2.42 7.15
N PRO A 165 24.23 -1.53 6.30
CA PRO A 165 24.85 -0.30 6.74
C PRO A 165 23.92 0.56 7.61
N LYS A 166 24.48 1.34 8.55
CA LYS A 166 23.72 2.33 9.31
C LYS A 166 23.21 3.45 8.42
N GLY A 167 22.17 4.13 8.88
CA GLY A 167 21.58 5.26 8.16
C GLY A 167 20.72 4.83 6.97
N THR A 168 20.43 5.77 6.09
CA THR A 168 19.55 5.55 4.92
C THR A 168 20.13 4.57 3.90
N LYS A 169 21.45 4.44 3.85
CA LYS A 169 22.16 3.52 2.94
C LYS A 169 21.97 2.02 3.26
N GLY A 170 21.33 1.69 4.37
CA GLY A 170 21.04 0.28 4.75
C GLY A 170 19.56 -0.04 4.72
N ILE A 171 18.74 0.78 4.04
CA ILE A 171 17.31 0.55 3.91
C ILE A 171 17.00 -0.16 2.60
N SER A 172 16.21 -1.22 2.68
CA SER A 172 15.70 -1.98 1.54
C SER A 172 14.18 -1.84 1.45
N LEU A 173 13.61 -2.14 0.29
CA LEU A 173 12.19 -2.01 0.00
C LEU A 173 11.58 -3.40 -0.27
N PHE A 174 10.39 -3.64 0.27
CA PHE A 174 9.74 -4.95 0.18
C PHE A 174 8.28 -4.83 -0.21
N ILE A 175 7.78 -5.78 -1.02
CA ILE A 175 6.36 -6.06 -1.18
C ILE A 175 5.94 -6.99 -0.05
N VAL A 176 4.93 -6.60 0.72
CA VAL A 176 4.34 -7.40 1.80
C VAL A 176 2.82 -7.37 1.66
N PRO A 177 2.20 -8.35 1.02
CA PRO A 177 0.76 -8.35 0.84
C PRO A 177 0.02 -8.70 2.14
N LYS A 178 -1.18 -8.15 2.34
CA LYS A 178 -2.09 -8.46 3.45
C LYS A 178 -2.51 -9.93 3.45
N PHE A 179 -2.80 -10.48 2.29
CA PHE A 179 -2.95 -11.91 2.03
C PHE A 179 -1.83 -12.35 1.10
N ASN A 180 -1.24 -13.49 1.36
CA ASN A 180 -0.25 -14.09 0.48
C ASN A 180 -0.83 -14.29 -0.92
N VAL A 181 0.03 -14.32 -1.92
CA VAL A 181 -0.36 -14.39 -3.32
C VAL A 181 0.38 -15.57 -3.95
N THR A 182 -0.32 -16.38 -4.77
CA THR A 182 0.27 -17.46 -5.54
C THR A 182 1.09 -16.93 -6.72
N ALA A 183 1.86 -17.78 -7.37
CA ALA A 183 2.61 -17.41 -8.57
C ALA A 183 1.69 -17.00 -9.75
N GLU A 184 0.45 -17.47 -9.75
CA GLU A 184 -0.59 -17.15 -10.73
C GLU A 184 -1.32 -15.84 -10.42
N GLY A 185 -1.00 -15.16 -9.30
CA GLY A 185 -1.61 -13.90 -8.90
C GLY A 185 -2.95 -14.05 -8.17
N GLU A 186 -3.22 -15.22 -7.59
CA GLU A 186 -4.43 -15.48 -6.81
C GLU A 186 -4.18 -15.27 -5.31
N VAL A 187 -5.20 -14.77 -4.60
CA VAL A 187 -5.14 -14.59 -3.15
C VAL A 187 -5.11 -15.95 -2.45
N ALA A 188 -4.18 -16.08 -1.50
CA ALA A 188 -3.99 -17.29 -0.68
C ALA A 188 -4.30 -17.00 0.81
N ASP A 189 -3.55 -17.61 1.72
CA ASP A 189 -3.73 -17.48 3.15
C ASP A 189 -3.40 -16.07 3.69
N ARG A 190 -3.94 -15.73 4.85
CA ARG A 190 -3.65 -14.48 5.55
C ARG A 190 -2.17 -14.39 5.89
N ASN A 191 -1.53 -13.31 5.49
CA ASN A 191 -0.17 -13.02 5.91
C ASN A 191 -0.15 -12.47 7.35
N ALA A 192 0.98 -12.53 8.02
CA ALA A 192 1.17 -12.05 9.39
C ALA A 192 1.28 -10.51 9.46
N VAL A 193 0.30 -9.84 8.85
CA VAL A 193 0.13 -8.39 8.81
C VAL A 193 -1.14 -8.03 9.54
N ARG A 194 -1.08 -7.15 10.54
CA ARG A 194 -2.21 -6.76 11.36
C ARG A 194 -2.28 -5.25 11.56
N CYS A 195 -3.48 -4.71 11.43
CA CYS A 195 -3.78 -3.35 11.86
C CYS A 195 -4.05 -3.36 13.38
N ASN A 196 -3.14 -2.78 14.16
CA ASN A 196 -3.28 -2.76 15.63
C ASN A 196 -4.22 -1.65 16.11
N SER A 197 -4.30 -0.54 15.38
CA SER A 197 -5.18 0.59 15.67
C SER A 197 -5.26 1.53 14.48
N ILE A 198 -6.17 2.49 14.57
CA ILE A 198 -6.23 3.65 13.67
C ILE A 198 -6.10 4.94 14.48
N GLU A 199 -5.53 5.97 13.86
CA GLU A 199 -5.33 7.28 14.47
C GLU A 199 -6.63 8.09 14.53
N HIS A 200 -6.86 8.78 15.65
CA HIS A 200 -7.85 9.85 15.75
C HIS A 200 -7.24 11.15 15.23
N LYS A 201 -7.79 11.65 14.14
CA LYS A 201 -7.23 12.82 13.43
C LYS A 201 -8.16 14.04 13.54
N MET A 202 -7.59 15.21 13.27
CA MET A 202 -8.29 16.49 13.23
C MET A 202 -9.20 16.62 12.00
N GLY A 203 -8.98 15.84 10.95
CA GLY A 203 -9.72 15.78 9.70
C GLY A 203 -9.43 14.50 8.94
N ILE A 204 -9.96 14.38 7.71
CA ILE A 204 -9.84 13.18 6.86
C ILE A 204 -10.24 11.88 7.58
N HIS A 205 -11.30 11.93 8.37
CA HIS A 205 -11.77 10.81 9.19
C HIS A 205 -12.15 9.58 8.36
N GLY A 206 -12.53 9.78 7.10
CA GLY A 206 -12.86 8.70 6.16
C GLY A 206 -11.65 7.97 5.59
N ASN A 207 -10.41 8.37 5.89
CA ASN A 207 -9.21 7.59 5.56
C ASN A 207 -8.63 6.97 6.82
N ALA A 208 -8.50 5.66 6.85
CA ALA A 208 -7.88 4.96 7.96
C ALA A 208 -6.36 5.21 7.95
N THR A 209 -5.88 5.90 8.98
CA THR A 209 -4.45 6.07 9.23
C THR A 209 -4.04 5.07 10.27
N CYS A 210 -3.37 4.00 9.85
CA CYS A 210 -3.20 2.78 10.61
C CYS A 210 -1.85 2.68 11.31
N VAL A 211 -1.83 1.93 12.41
CA VAL A 211 -0.64 1.31 12.98
C VAL A 211 -0.63 -0.13 12.46
N ILE A 212 0.36 -0.46 11.62
CA ILE A 212 0.49 -1.78 10.99
C ILE A 212 1.65 -2.54 11.62
N ASN A 213 1.34 -3.71 12.17
CA ASN A 213 2.33 -4.64 12.72
C ASN A 213 2.61 -5.78 11.74
N PHE A 214 3.89 -6.07 11.57
CA PHE A 214 4.42 -7.20 10.80
C PHE A 214 5.07 -8.15 11.80
N ASP A 215 4.56 -9.39 11.88
CA ASP A 215 5.09 -10.42 12.78
C ASP A 215 5.60 -11.62 11.99
N ASN A 216 6.83 -11.53 11.51
CA ASN A 216 7.39 -12.46 10.54
C ASN A 216 6.56 -12.56 9.25
N ALA A 217 5.98 -11.43 8.82
CA ALA A 217 5.17 -11.37 7.61
C ALA A 217 6.02 -11.70 6.38
N LYS A 218 5.48 -12.53 5.49
CA LYS A 218 6.17 -12.89 4.24
C LYS A 218 6.24 -11.68 3.32
N GLY A 219 7.44 -11.38 2.85
CA GLY A 219 7.69 -10.26 1.94
C GLY A 219 8.72 -10.60 0.87
N PHE A 220 8.81 -9.75 -0.16
CA PHE A 220 9.71 -9.92 -1.30
C PHE A 220 10.47 -8.64 -1.57
N LEU A 221 11.78 -8.72 -1.73
CA LEU A 221 12.64 -7.58 -2.01
C LEU A 221 12.28 -6.94 -3.36
N ILE A 222 12.12 -5.62 -3.39
CA ILE A 222 11.99 -4.83 -4.61
C ILE A 222 13.35 -4.20 -4.94
N GLY A 223 13.81 -4.40 -6.16
CA GLY A 223 15.09 -3.86 -6.62
C GLY A 223 16.28 -4.50 -5.92
N ALA A 224 17.32 -3.69 -5.62
CA ALA A 224 18.54 -4.17 -4.99
C ALA A 224 18.54 -3.95 -3.48
N GLU A 225 19.26 -4.81 -2.75
CA GLU A 225 19.52 -4.64 -1.31
C GLU A 225 20.12 -3.27 -1.00
N ASN A 226 19.67 -2.66 0.09
CA ASN A 226 20.17 -1.36 0.57
C ASN A 226 19.94 -0.19 -0.41
N ARG A 227 18.94 -0.31 -1.30
CA ARG A 227 18.54 0.70 -2.29
C ARG A 227 17.07 1.11 -2.19
N GLY A 228 16.44 0.88 -1.05
CA GLY A 228 15.01 1.12 -0.86
C GLY A 228 14.56 2.59 -0.91
N LEU A 229 15.48 3.54 -0.98
CA LEU A 229 15.21 4.99 -1.09
C LEU A 229 15.74 5.60 -2.39
N ASN A 230 16.11 4.82 -3.39
CA ASN A 230 16.65 5.30 -4.65
C ASN A 230 15.58 5.43 -5.72
#